data_e4327fed133b69b770be35ed78d4efc4
#
_entry.id   e4327fed133b69b770be35ed78d4efc4
#
_cell.length_a   1.000
_cell.length_b   1.000
_cell.length_c   1.000
_cell.angle_alpha   90.00
_cell.angle_beta   90.00
_cell.angle_gamma   90.00
#
_symmetry.space_group_name_H-M   'P 1'
#
loop_
_entity.id
_entity.type
_entity.pdbx_description
1 polymer ?
#
loop_
_entity_poly.entity_id
_entity_poly.type
_entity_poly.pdbx_seq_one_letter_code
_entity_poly.pdbx_strand_id
1 'polypeptide(L)'
;MPGSSDWSFPFEEPLHEVFPALHDAQSSWLSQIDSLSAPDRKTHELIRLVCTVILRNPPGIRRHAQLAREVGAEWEEVLGSIMLTTPAFGMLAAVEAMSHARDGFDAARPPEAD
;
A
#
# COMPACT_ATOMS: atom_id res chain seq x y z
N MET A 1 -8.36 -15.99 6.36
CA MET A 1 -7.97 -15.04 5.74
C MET A 1 -8.80 -14.79 4.64
N PRO A 2 -9.13 -13.81 4.57
CA PRO A 2 -9.75 -13.64 3.39
C PRO A 2 -8.82 -14.12 2.40
N GLY A 3 -9.24 -14.97 1.80
CA GLY A 3 -8.50 -15.40 0.78
C GLY A 3 -8.01 -14.27 0.00
N SER A 4 -6.88 -14.46 -0.42
CA SER A 4 -6.35 -13.53 -1.35
C SER A 4 -7.24 -13.45 -2.56
N SER A 5 -8.08 -14.44 -2.77
CA SER A 5 -9.04 -14.37 -3.87
C SER A 5 -10.07 -13.27 -3.69
N ASP A 6 -10.16 -12.70 -2.48
CA ASP A 6 -11.10 -11.61 -2.25
C ASP A 6 -10.48 -10.23 -2.49
N TRP A 7 -9.23 -10.19 -2.91
CA TRP A 7 -8.55 -8.93 -3.12
C TRP A 7 -9.14 -8.20 -4.34
N SER A 8 -9.47 -6.94 -4.18
CA SER A 8 -9.96 -6.13 -5.28
C SER A 8 -9.67 -4.66 -5.01
N PHE A 9 -9.63 -3.88 -6.08
CA PHE A 9 -9.53 -2.43 -5.94
C PHE A 9 -10.91 -1.84 -5.68
N PRO A 10 -10.98 -0.72 -4.97
CA PRO A 10 -12.22 0.05 -4.92
C PRO A 10 -12.61 0.43 -6.35
N PHE A 11 -13.90 0.54 -6.58
CA PHE A 11 -14.43 1.02 -7.87
C PHE A 11 -14.27 0.02 -9.02
N GLU A 12 -14.14 -1.28 -8.71
CA GLU A 12 -14.03 -2.29 -9.76
C GLU A 12 -15.37 -2.85 -10.22
N GLU A 13 -16.47 -2.38 -9.66
CA GLU A 13 -17.79 -2.90 -10.02
C GLU A 13 -18.07 -2.90 -11.52
N PRO A 14 -17.74 -1.82 -12.27
CA PRO A 14 -17.99 -1.87 -13.72
C PRO A 14 -17.23 -2.98 -14.43
N LEU A 15 -16.01 -3.26 -13.99
CA LEU A 15 -15.24 -4.34 -14.59
C LEU A 15 -15.90 -5.69 -14.31
N HIS A 16 -16.34 -5.88 -13.08
CA HIS A 16 -17.00 -7.12 -12.68
C HIS A 16 -18.31 -7.32 -13.45
N GLU A 17 -19.08 -6.24 -13.65
CA GLU A 17 -20.36 -6.32 -14.35
C GLU A 17 -20.21 -6.67 -15.81
N VAL A 18 -19.24 -6.06 -16.49
CA VAL A 18 -19.11 -6.19 -17.94
C VAL A 18 -18.21 -7.36 -18.33
N PHE A 19 -17.11 -7.55 -17.60
CA PHE A 19 -16.12 -8.57 -17.92
C PHE A 19 -15.77 -9.36 -16.65
N PRO A 20 -16.71 -10.16 -16.13
CA PRO A 20 -16.49 -10.85 -14.84
C PRO A 20 -15.28 -11.79 -14.86
N ALA A 21 -15.03 -12.48 -15.96
CA ALA A 21 -13.88 -13.38 -16.02
C ALA A 21 -12.56 -12.60 -15.96
N LEU A 22 -12.53 -11.44 -16.58
CA LEU A 22 -11.34 -10.59 -16.53
C LEU A 22 -11.13 -10.04 -15.12
N HIS A 23 -12.20 -9.61 -14.50
CA HIS A 23 -12.14 -9.15 -13.10
C HIS A 23 -11.60 -10.25 -12.20
N ASP A 24 -12.12 -11.48 -12.35
CA ASP A 24 -11.69 -12.60 -11.51
C ASP A 24 -10.22 -12.95 -11.75
N ALA A 25 -9.78 -12.92 -13.01
CA ALA A 25 -8.39 -13.18 -13.33
C ALA A 25 -7.47 -12.13 -12.72
N GLN A 26 -7.88 -10.85 -12.77
CA GLN A 26 -7.11 -9.77 -12.17
C GLN A 26 -7.04 -9.93 -10.66
N SER A 27 -8.15 -10.22 -10.02
CA SER A 27 -8.20 -10.41 -8.57
C SER A 27 -7.29 -11.55 -8.13
N SER A 28 -7.30 -12.66 -8.88
CA SER A 28 -6.44 -13.78 -8.57
C SER A 28 -4.97 -13.43 -8.72
N TRP A 29 -4.61 -12.72 -9.79
CA TRP A 29 -3.23 -12.30 -10.03
C TRP A 29 -2.74 -11.36 -8.93
N LEU A 30 -3.55 -10.37 -8.58
CA LEU A 30 -3.20 -9.41 -7.53
C LEU A 30 -3.06 -10.09 -6.18
N SER A 31 -3.91 -11.09 -5.91
CA SER A 31 -3.83 -11.84 -4.68
C SER A 31 -2.54 -12.63 -4.57
N GLN A 32 -2.10 -13.20 -5.67
CA GLN A 32 -0.83 -13.92 -5.69
C GLN A 32 0.35 -12.97 -5.48
N ILE A 33 0.29 -11.78 -6.05
CA ILE A 33 1.32 -10.78 -5.82
C ILE A 33 1.34 -10.37 -4.35
N ASP A 34 0.15 -10.16 -3.77
CA ASP A 34 0.06 -9.77 -2.37
C ASP A 34 0.60 -10.85 -1.43
N SER A 35 0.65 -12.09 -1.89
CA SER A 35 1.12 -13.22 -1.10
C SER A 35 2.58 -13.55 -1.28
N LEU A 36 3.32 -12.77 -2.06
CA LEU A 36 4.74 -13.02 -2.25
C LEU A 36 5.47 -13.03 -0.90
N SER A 37 6.37 -13.99 -0.76
CA SER A 37 7.13 -14.14 0.48
C SER A 37 8.41 -13.29 0.50
N ALA A 38 8.82 -12.77 -0.65
CA ALA A 38 10.00 -11.93 -0.76
C ALA A 38 9.68 -10.73 -1.65
N PRO A 39 10.05 -9.52 -1.23
CA PRO A 39 10.71 -9.19 0.03
C PRO A 39 9.81 -9.45 1.23
N ASP A 40 10.36 -9.30 2.44
CA ASP A 40 9.59 -9.48 3.66
C ASP A 40 8.40 -8.53 3.71
N ARG A 41 7.44 -8.82 4.58
CA ARG A 41 6.17 -8.09 4.58
C ARG A 41 6.33 -6.59 4.84
N LYS A 42 7.22 -6.21 5.75
CA LYS A 42 7.43 -4.78 6.04
C LYS A 42 7.99 -4.06 4.81
N THR A 43 9.01 -4.62 4.18
CA THR A 43 9.59 -4.04 2.98
C THR A 43 8.56 -3.98 1.85
N HIS A 44 7.78 -5.03 1.70
CA HIS A 44 6.70 -5.11 0.73
C HIS A 44 5.75 -3.88 0.86
N GLU A 45 5.31 -3.60 2.10
CA GLU A 45 4.37 -2.49 2.28
C GLU A 45 5.04 -1.13 2.09
N LEU A 46 6.31 -1.01 2.47
CA LEU A 46 7.03 0.24 2.24
C LEU A 46 7.24 0.50 0.74
N ILE A 47 7.49 -0.54 -0.05
CA ILE A 47 7.59 -0.40 -1.50
C ILE A 47 6.26 0.05 -2.09
N ARG A 48 5.16 -0.55 -1.64
CA ARG A 48 3.83 -0.16 -2.12
C ARG A 48 3.50 1.27 -1.73
N LEU A 49 3.89 1.67 -0.53
CA LEU A 49 3.73 3.05 -0.10
C LEU A 49 4.45 4.00 -1.08
N VAL A 50 5.70 3.69 -1.41
CA VAL A 50 6.47 4.51 -2.34
C VAL A 50 5.77 4.63 -3.68
N CYS A 51 5.22 3.52 -4.19
CA CYS A 51 4.49 3.55 -5.46
C CYS A 51 3.31 4.52 -5.40
N THR A 52 2.56 4.51 -4.29
CA THR A 52 1.40 5.41 -4.15
C THR A 52 1.82 6.85 -3.97
N VAL A 53 2.99 7.10 -3.36
CA VAL A 53 3.55 8.46 -3.25
C VAL A 53 3.85 9.01 -4.64
N ILE A 54 4.54 8.22 -5.46
CA ILE A 54 4.92 8.63 -6.81
C ILE A 54 3.67 8.90 -7.65
N LEU A 55 2.65 8.06 -7.50
CA LEU A 55 1.38 8.23 -8.21
C LEU A 55 0.51 9.34 -7.62
N ARG A 56 0.91 9.91 -6.49
CA ARG A 56 0.19 10.98 -5.81
C ARG A 56 -1.25 10.55 -5.51
N ASN A 57 -1.37 9.38 -4.91
CA ASN A 57 -2.66 8.75 -4.62
C ASN A 57 -2.91 8.75 -3.11
N PRO A 58 -3.60 9.80 -2.56
CA PRO A 58 -3.78 9.90 -1.11
C PRO A 58 -4.42 8.69 -0.44
N PRO A 59 -5.49 8.09 -0.97
CA PRO A 59 -6.05 6.89 -0.34
C PRO A 59 -5.05 5.74 -0.26
N GLY A 60 -4.26 5.55 -1.32
CA GLY A 60 -3.24 4.51 -1.35
C GLY A 60 -2.12 4.79 -0.37
N ILE A 61 -1.68 6.05 -0.28
CA ILE A 61 -0.65 6.45 0.68
C ILE A 61 -1.12 6.14 2.10
N ARG A 62 -2.34 6.54 2.42
CA ARG A 62 -2.91 6.32 3.75
C ARG A 62 -2.98 4.82 4.06
N ARG A 63 -3.48 4.04 3.10
CA ARG A 63 -3.64 2.60 3.31
C ARG A 63 -2.30 1.89 3.51
N HIS A 64 -1.32 2.19 2.67
CA HIS A 64 -0.05 1.47 2.77
C HIS A 64 0.81 1.92 3.94
N ALA A 65 0.68 3.16 4.39
CA ALA A 65 1.29 3.59 5.64
C ALA A 65 0.66 2.84 6.82
N GLN A 66 -0.65 2.66 6.79
CA GLN A 66 -1.35 1.91 7.81
C GLN A 66 -0.90 0.45 7.83
N LEU A 67 -0.88 -0.19 6.67
CA LEU A 67 -0.46 -1.58 6.57
C LEU A 67 1.01 -1.76 6.96
N ALA A 68 1.87 -0.81 6.60
CA ALA A 68 3.27 -0.87 6.97
C ALA A 68 3.42 -0.89 8.49
N ARG A 69 2.69 -0.02 9.19
CA ARG A 69 2.75 -0.01 10.64
C ARG A 69 2.24 -1.32 11.24
N GLU A 70 1.18 -1.87 10.66
CA GLU A 70 0.59 -3.11 11.16
C GLU A 70 1.55 -4.29 11.07
N VAL A 71 2.52 -4.23 10.16
CA VAL A 71 3.55 -5.27 10.05
C VAL A 71 4.89 -4.84 10.63
N GLY A 72 4.89 -3.80 11.45
CA GLY A 72 6.05 -3.47 12.27
C GLY A 72 6.90 -2.29 11.85
N ALA A 73 6.49 -1.53 10.83
CA ALA A 73 7.27 -0.37 10.43
C ALA A 73 7.16 0.75 11.47
N GLU A 74 8.25 1.42 11.70
CA GLU A 74 8.31 2.61 12.53
C GLU A 74 8.07 3.84 11.67
N TRP A 75 7.67 4.94 12.30
CA TRP A 75 7.46 6.19 11.55
C TRP A 75 8.69 6.62 10.77
N GLU A 76 9.89 6.45 11.37
CA GLU A 76 11.14 6.76 10.68
C GLU A 76 11.29 5.99 9.38
N GLU A 77 10.87 4.73 9.38
CA GLU A 77 10.97 3.90 8.17
C GLU A 77 9.99 4.35 7.11
N VAL A 78 8.79 4.72 7.54
CA VAL A 78 7.76 5.23 6.63
C VAL A 78 8.24 6.55 6.01
N LEU A 79 8.67 7.49 6.85
CA LEU A 79 9.10 8.79 6.38
C LEU A 79 10.36 8.67 5.52
N GLY A 80 11.30 7.82 5.92
CA GLY A 80 12.51 7.59 5.15
C GLY A 80 12.22 7.03 3.77
N SER A 81 11.27 6.10 3.69
CA SER A 81 10.87 5.53 2.40
C SER A 81 10.29 6.62 1.49
N ILE A 82 9.47 7.51 2.05
CA ILE A 82 8.93 8.64 1.29
C ILE A 82 10.06 9.53 0.79
N MET A 83 11.04 9.83 1.65
CA MET A 83 12.14 10.69 1.27
C MET A 83 13.03 10.08 0.19
N LEU A 84 13.10 8.76 0.12
CA LEU A 84 13.90 8.09 -0.91
C LEU A 84 13.34 8.30 -2.31
N THR A 85 12.12 8.79 -2.45
CA THR A 85 11.55 9.10 -3.78
C THR A 85 12.12 10.40 -4.33
N THR A 86 12.64 11.29 -3.48
CA THR A 86 12.94 12.66 -3.88
C THR A 86 14.07 12.80 -4.90
N PRO A 87 15.16 12.02 -4.85
CA PRO A 87 16.21 12.20 -5.86
C PRO A 87 15.74 11.94 -7.29
N ALA A 88 14.78 11.04 -7.47
CA ALA A 88 14.29 10.69 -8.81
C ALA A 88 13.04 11.47 -9.19
N PHE A 89 12.17 11.79 -8.24
CA PHE A 89 10.84 12.33 -8.53
C PHE A 89 10.58 13.70 -7.96
N GLY A 90 11.52 14.27 -7.21
CA GLY A 90 11.38 15.62 -6.64
C GLY A 90 10.66 15.63 -5.31
N MET A 91 10.66 16.81 -4.69
CA MET A 91 10.14 16.96 -3.32
C MET A 91 8.63 17.11 -3.25
N LEU A 92 7.96 17.57 -4.30
CA LEU A 92 6.55 17.94 -4.19
C LEU A 92 5.68 16.76 -3.80
N ALA A 93 5.82 15.64 -4.52
CA ALA A 93 5.03 14.46 -4.23
C ALA A 93 5.30 13.94 -2.81
N ALA A 94 6.56 13.98 -2.38
CA ALA A 94 6.94 13.52 -1.05
C ALA A 94 6.31 14.40 0.04
N VAL A 95 6.37 15.72 -0.13
CA VAL A 95 5.80 16.65 0.85
C VAL A 95 4.28 16.46 0.95
N GLU A 96 3.62 16.33 -0.20
CA GLU A 96 2.17 16.08 -0.22
C GLU A 96 1.81 14.78 0.48
N ALA A 97 2.66 13.78 0.37
CA ALA A 97 2.38 12.45 0.93
C ALA A 97 2.49 12.41 2.46
N MET A 98 3.27 13.31 3.05
CA MET A 98 3.60 13.20 4.47
C MET A 98 2.38 13.20 5.39
N SER A 99 1.44 14.10 5.18
CA SER A 99 0.25 14.16 6.02
C SER A 99 -0.64 12.95 5.83
N HIS A 100 -0.79 12.49 4.59
CA HIS A 100 -1.61 11.30 4.31
C HIS A 100 -0.98 10.05 4.92
N ALA A 101 0.34 9.92 4.81
CA ALA A 101 1.03 8.80 5.42
C ALA A 101 0.91 8.84 6.94
N ARG A 102 1.03 10.03 7.53
CA ARG A 102 0.89 10.17 8.97
C ARG A 102 -0.51 9.78 9.43
N ASP A 103 -1.53 10.22 8.69
CA ASP A 103 -2.91 9.84 9.01
C ASP A 103 -3.09 8.33 9.00
N GLY A 104 -2.57 7.66 7.99
CA GLY A 104 -2.66 6.21 7.91
C GLY A 104 -1.89 5.51 9.02
N PHE A 105 -0.68 6.00 9.29
CA PHE A 105 0.17 5.44 10.33
C PHE A 105 -0.51 5.54 11.69
N ASP A 106 -1.09 6.70 11.99
CA ASP A 106 -1.75 6.93 13.28
C ASP A 106 -3.04 6.13 13.42
N ALA A 107 -3.71 5.82 12.31
CA ALA A 107 -4.92 5.00 12.33
C ALA A 107 -4.62 3.51 12.49
N ALA A 108 -3.37 3.11 12.32
CA ALA A 108 -3.01 1.70 12.35
C ALA A 108 -2.98 1.16 13.75
N ARG A 109 -3.29 -0.14 13.87
CA ARG A 109 -3.06 -0.87 15.09
C ARG A 109 -1.70 -1.57 14.95
N PRO A 110 -0.66 -1.13 15.68
CA PRO A 110 0.64 -1.76 15.55
C PRO A 110 0.62 -3.21 16.03
N PRO A 111 1.61 -4.01 15.64
CA PRO A 111 1.70 -5.38 16.15
C PRO A 111 1.79 -5.37 17.67
N GLU A 112 1.18 -6.38 18.29
CA GLU A 112 1.24 -6.46 19.75
C GLU A 112 2.66 -6.81 20.17
N ALA A 113 3.10 -6.15 21.22
CA ALA A 113 4.39 -6.48 21.80
C ALA A 113 4.20 -7.70 22.70
N ASP A 114 5.11 -8.62 22.63
CA ASP A 114 5.06 -9.79 23.49
C ASP A 114 5.95 -9.67 24.71
#